data_8900168a97540466bd749804c4aaa38c
#
_entry.id   8900168a97540466bd749804c4aaa38c
#
_cell.length_a   1.000
_cell.length_b   1.000
_cell.length_c   1.000
_cell.angle_alpha   90.00
_cell.angle_beta   90.00
_cell.angle_gamma   90.00
#
_symmetry.space_group_name_H-M   'P 1'
#
loop_
_entity.id
_entity.type
_entity.pdbx_description
1 polymer ?
#
loop_
_entity_poly.entity_id
_entity_poly.type
_entity_poly.pdbx_seq_one_letter_code
_entity_poly.pdbx_strand_id
1 'polypeptide(L)'
;IVYIRKKFPEIQFTFLPRRFSGTMMKDILAIGLPVGLNNSLYSLGHVALQTFNNSQGAVFMAGGAVAGRITGCSNIAITGLSSAATTFSGQNYGAKKYDRIKEGHWKIPICSGLITLSCGLFFIMIHKPLIRFFSSDEMVLMYASRHVVVMLLSQWFYAIFNCIISIVNGTGRVRYTTIVNILMLWAVRIPSAYIINRYFDGTWVMLCFPISFSFGMFAMIGYYLFSPAWKEVMRLAENKPQEGPIKEN
;
A
#
# COMPACT_ATOMS: atom_id res chain seq x y z
N ILE A 1 8.08 17.02 -21.86
CA ILE A 1 7.43 17.11 -23.17
C ILE A 1 8.48 17.23 -24.28
N VAL A 2 9.40 18.20 -24.25
CA VAL A 2 10.46 18.38 -25.27
C VAL A 2 11.31 17.11 -25.44
N TYR A 3 11.70 16.46 -24.36
CA TYR A 3 12.45 15.21 -24.38
C TYR A 3 11.68 14.06 -25.04
N ILE A 4 10.39 13.90 -24.69
CA ILE A 4 9.52 12.85 -25.25
C ILE A 4 9.30 13.09 -26.75
N ARG A 5 9.09 14.33 -27.16
CA ARG A 5 8.91 14.72 -28.56
C ARG A 5 10.15 14.44 -29.43
N LYS A 6 11.36 14.58 -28.84
CA LYS A 6 12.63 14.27 -29.53
C LYS A 6 12.90 12.77 -29.63
N LYS A 7 12.57 12.01 -28.58
CA LYS A 7 12.94 10.58 -28.48
C LYS A 7 11.86 9.64 -29.01
N PHE A 8 10.59 10.08 -29.02
CA PHE A 8 9.44 9.29 -29.46
C PHE A 8 8.57 10.12 -30.43
N PRO A 9 8.99 10.30 -31.71
CA PRO A 9 8.24 11.12 -32.68
C PRO A 9 6.84 10.56 -32.98
N GLU A 10 6.60 9.30 -32.68
CA GLU A 10 5.30 8.62 -32.84
C GLU A 10 4.25 9.15 -31.84
N ILE A 11 4.68 9.74 -30.69
CA ILE A 11 3.79 10.30 -29.69
C ILE A 11 3.60 11.80 -29.97
N GLN A 12 2.55 12.13 -30.71
CA GLN A 12 2.19 13.51 -30.98
C GLN A 12 1.41 14.11 -29.82
N PHE A 13 2.07 14.91 -28.98
CA PHE A 13 1.39 15.72 -27.97
C PHE A 13 0.83 16.99 -28.60
N THR A 14 -0.50 17.09 -28.66
CA THR A 14 -1.22 18.33 -28.97
C THR A 14 -1.79 18.93 -27.69
N PHE A 15 -1.43 20.17 -27.36
CA PHE A 15 -1.92 20.87 -26.16
C PHE A 15 -3.41 21.24 -26.24
N LEU A 16 -3.93 21.41 -27.43
CA LEU A 16 -5.35 21.69 -27.66
C LEU A 16 -5.97 20.46 -28.30
N PRO A 17 -7.03 19.88 -27.70
CA PRO A 17 -7.73 18.76 -28.30
C PRO A 17 -8.40 19.22 -29.60
N ARG A 18 -7.88 18.75 -30.72
CA ARG A 18 -8.47 19.05 -32.04
C ARG A 18 -9.84 18.38 -32.24
N ARG A 19 -10.12 17.31 -31.51
CA ARG A 19 -11.41 16.61 -31.51
C ARG A 19 -11.69 16.08 -30.09
N PHE A 20 -12.87 16.39 -29.58
CA PHE A 20 -13.40 15.82 -28.36
C PHE A 20 -14.08 14.49 -28.68
N SER A 21 -13.59 13.37 -28.14
CA SER A 21 -14.24 12.07 -28.29
C SER A 21 -15.07 11.79 -27.04
N GLY A 22 -16.40 11.82 -27.18
CA GLY A 22 -17.33 11.50 -26.08
C GLY A 22 -17.17 10.05 -25.58
N THR A 23 -16.81 9.13 -26.48
CA THR A 23 -16.55 7.72 -26.12
C THR A 23 -15.32 7.59 -25.23
N MET A 24 -14.21 8.21 -25.60
CA MET A 24 -12.98 8.21 -24.80
C MET A 24 -13.20 8.89 -23.44
N MET A 25 -13.97 9.97 -23.38
CA MET A 25 -14.32 10.62 -22.11
C MET A 25 -15.15 9.69 -21.21
N LYS A 26 -16.11 8.96 -21.78
CA LYS A 26 -16.90 7.97 -21.06
C LYS A 26 -16.04 6.86 -20.47
N ASP A 27 -15.06 6.35 -21.24
CA ASP A 27 -14.14 5.31 -20.79
C ASP A 27 -13.22 5.83 -19.66
N ILE A 28 -12.70 7.05 -19.80
CA ILE A 28 -11.89 7.70 -18.75
C ILE A 28 -12.72 7.90 -17.47
N LEU A 29 -13.95 8.38 -17.58
CA LEU A 29 -14.83 8.58 -16.43
C LEU A 29 -15.25 7.25 -15.80
N ALA A 30 -15.51 6.21 -16.60
CA ALA A 30 -15.88 4.89 -16.10
C ALA A 30 -14.79 4.25 -15.22
N ILE A 31 -13.52 4.56 -15.49
CA ILE A 31 -12.38 4.09 -14.69
C ILE A 31 -12.03 5.11 -13.60
N GLY A 32 -11.96 6.38 -13.95
CA GLY A 32 -11.48 7.45 -13.07
C GLY A 32 -12.43 7.77 -11.93
N LEU A 33 -13.74 7.74 -12.16
CA LEU A 33 -14.73 8.06 -11.13
C LEU A 33 -14.72 7.06 -9.95
N PRO A 34 -14.75 5.73 -10.17
CA PRO A 34 -14.61 4.77 -9.07
C PRO A 34 -13.29 4.89 -8.32
N VAL A 35 -12.18 5.13 -9.02
CA VAL A 35 -10.87 5.34 -8.38
C VAL A 35 -10.86 6.63 -7.55
N GLY A 36 -11.42 7.72 -8.09
CA GLY A 36 -11.56 8.99 -7.38
C GLY A 36 -12.43 8.86 -6.12
N LEU A 37 -13.58 8.18 -6.22
CA LEU A 37 -14.45 7.90 -5.06
C LEU A 37 -13.74 7.06 -3.99
N ASN A 38 -12.99 6.03 -4.40
CA ASN A 38 -12.21 5.22 -3.45
C ASN A 38 -11.16 6.07 -2.71
N ASN A 39 -10.43 6.92 -3.42
CA ASN A 39 -9.45 7.82 -2.81
C ASN A 39 -10.11 8.86 -1.89
N SER A 40 -11.29 9.37 -2.26
CA SER A 40 -12.06 10.28 -1.42
C SER A 40 -12.53 9.61 -0.13
N LEU A 41 -13.06 8.38 -0.21
CA LEU A 41 -13.44 7.59 0.97
C LEU A 41 -12.24 7.32 1.88
N TYR A 42 -11.08 7.03 1.29
CA TYR A 42 -9.85 6.84 2.05
C TYR A 42 -9.42 8.13 2.76
N SER A 43 -9.48 9.27 2.08
CA SER A 43 -9.17 10.58 2.67
C SER A 43 -10.14 10.96 3.80
N LEU A 44 -11.43 10.73 3.62
CA LEU A 44 -12.44 10.94 4.68
C LEU A 44 -12.18 10.07 5.91
N GLY A 45 -11.80 8.81 5.71
CA GLY A 45 -11.41 7.93 6.80
C GLY A 45 -10.17 8.43 7.56
N HIS A 46 -9.19 9.01 6.88
CA HIS A 46 -8.05 9.67 7.53
C HIS A 46 -8.46 10.88 8.34
N VAL A 47 -9.39 11.71 7.85
CA VAL A 47 -9.95 12.84 8.62
C VAL A 47 -10.65 12.35 9.89
N ALA A 48 -11.45 11.28 9.80
CA ALA A 48 -12.07 10.68 10.96
C ALA A 48 -11.04 10.18 12.01
N LEU A 49 -9.95 9.54 11.56
CA LEU A 49 -8.85 9.15 12.46
C LEU A 49 -8.16 10.35 13.08
N GLN A 50 -7.99 11.44 12.35
CA GLN A 50 -7.38 12.66 12.86
C GLN A 50 -8.18 13.25 14.02
N THR A 51 -9.50 13.09 14.03
CA THR A 51 -10.35 13.53 15.15
C THR A 51 -9.96 12.83 16.47
N PHE A 52 -9.68 11.51 16.42
CA PHE A 52 -9.21 10.77 17.60
C PHE A 52 -7.81 11.18 18.04
N ASN A 53 -6.91 11.47 17.10
CA ASN A 53 -5.58 11.99 17.42
C ASN A 53 -5.66 13.38 18.07
N ASN A 54 -6.52 14.26 17.55
CA ASN A 54 -6.68 15.63 18.05
C ASN A 54 -7.26 15.65 19.47
N SER A 55 -8.10 14.67 19.82
CA SER A 55 -8.67 14.58 21.18
C SER A 55 -7.62 14.28 22.28
N GLN A 56 -6.42 13.81 21.89
CA GLN A 56 -5.31 13.53 22.83
C GLN A 56 -4.46 14.77 23.14
N GLY A 57 -4.73 15.91 22.51
CA GLY A 57 -4.05 17.17 22.77
C GLY A 57 -2.80 17.42 21.92
N ALA A 58 -2.30 18.66 21.99
CA ALA A 58 -1.26 19.17 21.10
C ALA A 58 0.09 18.44 21.21
N VAL A 59 0.47 18.06 22.43
CA VAL A 59 1.75 17.36 22.69
C VAL A 59 1.75 15.97 22.06
N PHE A 60 0.63 15.23 22.18
CA PHE A 60 0.47 13.94 21.50
C PHE A 60 0.52 14.08 19.97
N MET A 61 -0.16 15.09 19.43
CA MET A 61 -0.13 15.38 17.99
C MET A 61 1.27 15.73 17.50
N ALA A 62 2.04 16.52 18.27
CA ALA A 62 3.43 16.84 17.96
C ALA A 62 4.30 15.58 17.92
N GLY A 63 4.14 14.68 18.91
CA GLY A 63 4.80 13.38 18.93
C GLY A 63 4.46 12.52 17.71
N GLY A 64 3.18 12.46 17.33
CA GLY A 64 2.71 11.77 16.13
C GLY A 64 3.28 12.35 14.82
N ALA A 65 3.40 13.67 14.72
CA ALA A 65 3.98 14.35 13.57
C ALA A 65 5.49 14.02 13.41
N VAL A 66 6.25 14.02 14.50
CA VAL A 66 7.67 13.62 14.50
C VAL A 66 7.79 12.14 14.10
N ALA A 67 6.97 11.27 14.70
CA ALA A 67 6.96 9.85 14.35
C ALA A 67 6.63 9.62 12.87
N GLY A 68 5.67 10.37 12.33
CA GLY A 68 5.29 10.30 10.91
C GLY A 68 6.43 10.59 9.94
N ARG A 69 7.36 11.47 10.30
CA ARG A 69 8.56 11.77 9.49
C ARG A 69 9.51 10.56 9.42
N ILE A 70 9.72 9.88 10.54
CA ILE A 70 10.60 8.72 10.63
C ILE A 70 9.97 7.51 9.92
N THR A 71 8.71 7.22 10.21
CA THR A 71 7.98 6.11 9.58
C THR A 71 7.75 6.33 8.09
N GLY A 72 7.70 7.59 7.64
CA GLY A 72 7.63 7.98 6.24
C GLY A 72 8.79 7.45 5.41
N CYS A 73 10.00 7.39 5.97
CA CYS A 73 11.17 6.80 5.28
C CYS A 73 10.95 5.32 4.95
N SER A 74 10.37 4.56 5.88
CA SER A 74 10.03 3.15 5.64
C SER A 74 8.91 2.99 4.59
N ASN A 75 7.96 3.93 4.54
CA ASN A 75 6.89 3.95 3.54
C ASN A 75 7.41 4.11 2.09
N ILE A 76 8.52 4.82 1.89
CA ILE A 76 9.14 4.94 0.55
C ILE A 76 9.53 3.56 0.01
N ALA A 77 10.12 2.71 0.85
CA ALA A 77 10.47 1.34 0.47
C ALA A 77 9.21 0.52 0.11
N ILE A 78 8.15 0.62 0.92
CA ILE A 78 6.88 -0.09 0.68
C ILE A 78 6.25 0.34 -0.65
N THR A 79 6.16 1.63 -0.91
CA THR A 79 5.57 2.15 -2.16
C THR A 79 6.39 1.78 -3.39
N GLY A 80 7.72 1.82 -3.30
CA GLY A 80 8.62 1.39 -4.36
C GLY A 80 8.45 -0.08 -4.72
N LEU A 81 8.47 -0.96 -3.70
CA LEU A 81 8.28 -2.41 -3.89
C LEU A 81 6.88 -2.75 -4.40
N SER A 82 5.85 -2.06 -3.92
CA SER A 82 4.47 -2.23 -4.39
C SER A 82 4.31 -1.81 -5.85
N SER A 83 4.93 -0.70 -6.26
CA SER A 83 4.92 -0.26 -7.67
C SER A 83 5.65 -1.26 -8.58
N ALA A 84 6.79 -1.79 -8.13
CA ALA A 84 7.51 -2.84 -8.84
C ALA A 84 6.67 -4.12 -8.96
N ALA A 85 5.96 -4.50 -7.89
CA ALA A 85 5.07 -5.67 -7.88
C ALA A 85 3.90 -5.52 -8.87
N THR A 86 3.29 -4.32 -8.96
CA THR A 86 2.23 -4.02 -9.94
C THR A 86 2.76 -4.13 -11.37
N THR A 87 3.92 -3.53 -11.63
CA THR A 87 4.56 -3.57 -12.96
C THR A 87 4.93 -4.99 -13.35
N PHE A 88 5.57 -5.74 -12.45
CA PHE A 88 5.91 -7.15 -12.65
C PHE A 88 4.67 -7.98 -13.01
N SER A 89 3.63 -7.86 -12.20
CA SER A 89 2.40 -8.63 -12.41
C SER A 89 1.69 -8.23 -13.71
N GLY A 90 1.56 -6.93 -13.99
CA GLY A 90 0.90 -6.43 -15.20
C GLY A 90 1.63 -6.83 -16.48
N GLN A 91 2.96 -6.70 -16.52
CA GLN A 91 3.76 -7.09 -17.68
C GLN A 91 3.71 -8.60 -17.94
N ASN A 92 3.85 -9.43 -16.89
CA ASN A 92 3.82 -10.88 -17.04
C ASN A 92 2.40 -11.38 -17.39
N TYR A 93 1.36 -10.76 -16.83
CA TYR A 93 -0.03 -11.07 -17.15
C TYR A 93 -0.35 -10.73 -18.64
N GLY A 94 0.03 -9.53 -19.08
CA GLY A 94 -0.15 -9.11 -20.47
C GLY A 94 0.65 -9.95 -21.47
N ALA A 95 1.84 -10.39 -21.09
CA ALA A 95 2.68 -11.30 -21.88
C ALA A 95 2.26 -12.77 -21.79
N LYS A 96 1.19 -13.10 -21.04
CA LYS A 96 0.71 -14.48 -20.76
C LYS A 96 1.76 -15.38 -20.10
N LYS A 97 2.74 -14.78 -19.38
CA LYS A 97 3.80 -15.48 -18.64
C LYS A 97 3.35 -15.76 -17.21
N TYR A 98 2.28 -16.56 -17.08
CA TYR A 98 1.63 -16.84 -15.78
C TYR A 98 2.53 -17.60 -14.81
N ASP A 99 3.48 -18.39 -15.31
CA ASP A 99 4.47 -19.12 -14.49
C ASP A 99 5.28 -18.17 -13.61
N ARG A 100 5.69 -17.03 -14.18
CA ARG A 100 6.42 -16.00 -13.42
C ARG A 100 5.56 -15.40 -12.31
N ILE A 101 4.26 -15.19 -12.59
CA ILE A 101 3.32 -14.71 -11.56
C ILE A 101 3.19 -15.75 -10.46
N LYS A 102 3.04 -17.05 -10.81
CA LYS A 102 2.98 -18.18 -9.87
C LYS A 102 4.24 -18.26 -9.00
N GLU A 103 5.40 -17.98 -9.56
CA GLU A 103 6.65 -17.93 -8.80
C GLU A 103 6.75 -16.70 -7.91
N GLY A 104 6.36 -15.53 -8.42
CA GLY A 104 6.52 -14.25 -7.75
C GLY A 104 5.46 -13.94 -6.69
N HIS A 105 4.25 -14.52 -6.76
CA HIS A 105 3.12 -14.09 -5.94
C HIS A 105 3.31 -14.26 -4.43
N TRP A 106 4.16 -15.18 -3.98
CA TRP A 106 4.56 -15.32 -2.58
C TRP A 106 5.94 -14.73 -2.31
N LYS A 107 6.90 -14.90 -3.25
CA LYS A 107 8.27 -14.43 -3.06
C LYS A 107 8.35 -12.91 -2.89
N ILE A 108 7.63 -12.15 -3.74
CA ILE A 108 7.68 -10.69 -3.73
C ILE A 108 7.09 -10.11 -2.43
N PRO A 109 5.88 -10.50 -1.96
CA PRO A 109 5.36 -10.02 -0.68
C PRO A 109 6.24 -10.38 0.53
N ILE A 110 6.77 -11.60 0.58
CA ILE A 110 7.66 -12.04 1.66
C ILE A 110 8.95 -11.19 1.66
N CYS A 111 9.59 -11.02 0.51
CA CYS A 111 10.77 -10.15 0.39
C CYS A 111 10.46 -8.71 0.81
N SER A 112 9.31 -8.17 0.41
CA SER A 112 8.89 -6.83 0.82
C SER A 112 8.70 -6.72 2.32
N GLY A 113 8.08 -7.72 2.94
CA GLY A 113 7.93 -7.80 4.40
C GLY A 113 9.27 -7.84 5.13
N LEU A 114 10.20 -8.69 4.68
CA LEU A 114 11.53 -8.83 5.26
C LEU A 114 12.37 -7.54 5.13
N ILE A 115 12.37 -6.92 3.95
CA ILE A 115 13.06 -5.65 3.71
C ILE A 115 12.49 -4.55 4.61
N THR A 116 11.15 -4.46 4.69
CA THR A 116 10.48 -3.45 5.52
C THR A 116 10.74 -3.69 7.01
N LEU A 117 10.72 -4.95 7.46
CA LEU A 117 11.04 -5.31 8.84
C LEU A 117 12.49 -4.95 9.19
N SER A 118 13.45 -5.29 8.32
CA SER A 118 14.86 -4.96 8.52
C SER A 118 15.08 -3.45 8.59
N CYS A 119 14.45 -2.70 7.68
CA CYS A 119 14.48 -1.24 7.66
C CYS A 119 13.84 -0.67 8.95
N GLY A 120 12.69 -1.21 9.36
CA GLY A 120 12.01 -0.84 10.60
C GLY A 120 12.87 -1.06 11.84
N LEU A 121 13.50 -2.23 11.96
CA LEU A 121 14.41 -2.55 13.08
C LEU A 121 15.61 -1.59 13.10
N PHE A 122 16.18 -1.28 11.94
CA PHE A 122 17.26 -0.28 11.85
C PHE A 122 16.81 1.08 12.38
N PHE A 123 15.65 1.59 11.95
CA PHE A 123 15.13 2.85 12.45
C PHE A 123 14.75 2.80 13.92
N ILE A 124 14.29 1.66 14.44
CA ILE A 124 14.04 1.48 15.87
C ILE A 124 15.35 1.59 16.68
N MET A 125 16.46 1.09 16.18
CA MET A 125 17.76 1.22 16.88
C MET A 125 18.21 2.68 17.03
N ILE A 126 17.94 3.51 16.03
CA ILE A 126 18.38 4.92 15.99
C ILE A 126 17.27 5.93 16.25
N HIS A 127 16.07 5.51 16.65
CA HIS A 127 14.90 6.42 16.74
C HIS A 127 15.09 7.53 17.78
N LYS A 128 15.72 7.25 18.93
CA LYS A 128 15.90 8.25 20.00
C LYS A 128 16.68 9.48 19.54
N PRO A 129 17.90 9.37 18.96
CA PRO A 129 18.59 10.53 18.42
C PRO A 129 17.84 11.21 17.28
N LEU A 130 17.13 10.45 16.42
CA LEU A 130 16.32 11.03 15.35
C LEU A 130 15.16 11.87 15.89
N ILE A 131 14.45 11.40 16.92
CA ILE A 131 13.35 12.16 17.52
C ILE A 131 13.87 13.42 18.19
N ARG A 132 15.01 13.34 18.93
CA ARG A 132 15.64 14.49 19.58
C ARG A 132 16.08 15.60 18.61
N PHE A 133 16.36 15.25 17.37
CA PHE A 133 16.64 16.24 16.31
C PHE A 133 15.43 17.12 16.00
N PHE A 134 14.20 16.61 16.19
CA PHE A 134 12.96 17.33 15.87
C PHE A 134 12.34 18.05 17.07
N SER A 135 12.58 17.58 18.30
CA SER A 135 12.00 18.16 19.51
C SER A 135 12.91 17.93 20.72
N SER A 136 12.88 18.91 21.65
CA SER A 136 13.54 18.82 22.97
C SER A 136 12.54 18.59 24.12
N ASP A 137 11.23 18.59 23.84
CA ASP A 137 10.18 18.38 24.83
C ASP A 137 10.10 16.89 25.18
N GLU A 138 10.33 16.54 26.46
CA GLU A 138 10.36 15.16 26.94
C GLU A 138 9.01 14.42 26.74
N MET A 139 7.89 15.11 26.83
CA MET A 139 6.58 14.51 26.59
C MET A 139 6.37 14.19 25.11
N VAL A 140 6.79 15.10 24.22
CA VAL A 140 6.79 14.88 22.77
C VAL A 140 7.71 13.70 22.41
N LEU A 141 8.91 13.63 23.02
CA LEU A 141 9.86 12.52 22.82
C LEU A 141 9.25 11.18 23.23
N MET A 142 8.56 11.14 24.36
CA MET A 142 7.91 9.92 24.86
C MET A 142 6.82 9.42 23.88
N TYR A 143 5.91 10.30 23.47
CA TYR A 143 4.84 9.93 22.52
C TYR A 143 5.39 9.58 21.15
N ALA A 144 6.36 10.33 20.64
CA ALA A 144 7.01 10.04 19.37
C ALA A 144 7.72 8.68 19.38
N SER A 145 8.48 8.37 20.44
CA SER A 145 9.16 7.09 20.59
C SER A 145 8.18 5.92 20.58
N ARG A 146 7.10 6.02 21.37
CA ARG A 146 6.05 5.01 21.44
C ARG A 146 5.38 4.79 20.09
N HIS A 147 5.06 5.87 19.38
CA HIS A 147 4.43 5.81 18.06
C HIS A 147 5.36 5.21 17.00
N VAL A 148 6.64 5.61 16.95
CA VAL A 148 7.65 5.08 16.03
C VAL A 148 7.80 3.58 16.19
N VAL A 149 7.97 3.10 17.42
CA VAL A 149 8.16 1.66 17.69
C VAL A 149 6.95 0.84 17.25
N VAL A 150 5.74 1.26 17.66
CA VAL A 150 4.50 0.55 17.29
C VAL A 150 4.30 0.52 15.77
N MET A 151 4.51 1.65 15.09
CA MET A 151 4.34 1.75 13.65
C MET A 151 5.37 0.93 12.90
N LEU A 152 6.66 1.07 13.20
CA LEU A 152 7.73 0.36 12.47
C LEU A 152 7.64 -1.16 12.68
N LEU A 153 7.28 -1.62 13.89
CA LEU A 153 7.04 -3.04 14.15
C LEU A 153 5.83 -3.61 13.42
N SER A 154 4.89 -2.78 12.99
CA SER A 154 3.69 -3.22 12.27
C SER A 154 3.75 -3.00 10.76
N GLN A 155 4.68 -2.20 10.26
CA GLN A 155 4.74 -1.84 8.83
C GLN A 155 5.05 -3.04 7.91
N TRP A 156 5.67 -4.11 8.39
CA TRP A 156 5.90 -5.29 7.58
C TRP A 156 4.60 -6.02 7.21
N PHE A 157 3.58 -6.02 8.10
CA PHE A 157 2.23 -6.50 7.75
C PHE A 157 1.65 -5.67 6.60
N TYR A 158 1.81 -4.35 6.69
CA TYR A 158 1.35 -3.42 5.66
C TYR A 158 2.11 -3.60 4.35
N ALA A 159 3.40 -3.89 4.39
CA ALA A 159 4.23 -4.16 3.21
C ALA A 159 3.77 -5.41 2.46
N ILE A 160 3.56 -6.52 3.19
CA ILE A 160 3.03 -7.76 2.61
C ILE A 160 1.65 -7.51 1.99
N PHE A 161 0.76 -6.88 2.74
CA PHE A 161 -0.57 -6.51 2.28
C PHE A 161 -0.55 -5.69 0.98
N ASN A 162 0.26 -4.63 0.93
CA ASN A 162 0.37 -3.77 -0.26
C ASN A 162 0.95 -4.50 -1.46
N CYS A 163 1.95 -5.35 -1.26
CA CYS A 163 2.52 -6.14 -2.35
C CYS A 163 1.51 -7.14 -2.92
N ILE A 164 0.73 -7.82 -2.08
CA ILE A 164 -0.32 -8.73 -2.55
C ILE A 164 -1.37 -7.95 -3.35
N ILE A 165 -1.87 -6.82 -2.82
CA ILE A 165 -2.78 -5.92 -3.55
C ILE A 165 -2.20 -5.53 -4.90
N SER A 166 -0.95 -5.12 -4.93
CA SER A 166 -0.25 -4.66 -6.13
C SER A 166 -0.16 -5.73 -7.20
N ILE A 167 0.14 -6.97 -6.81
CA ILE A 167 0.16 -8.12 -7.73
C ILE A 167 -1.23 -8.39 -8.28
N VAL A 168 -2.27 -8.40 -7.43
CA VAL A 168 -3.65 -8.63 -7.85
C VAL A 168 -4.13 -7.50 -8.78
N ASN A 169 -3.85 -6.26 -8.45
CA ASN A 169 -4.20 -5.09 -9.27
C ASN A 169 -3.52 -5.12 -10.63
N GLY A 170 -2.26 -5.55 -10.70
CA GLY A 170 -1.53 -5.73 -11.95
C GLY A 170 -2.18 -6.74 -12.90
N THR A 171 -2.94 -7.72 -12.37
CA THR A 171 -3.74 -8.64 -13.20
C THR A 171 -5.12 -8.09 -13.60
N GLY A 172 -5.43 -6.84 -13.25
CA GLY A 172 -6.71 -6.19 -13.53
C GLY A 172 -7.86 -6.55 -12.57
N ARG A 173 -7.61 -7.33 -11.53
CA ARG A 173 -8.63 -7.79 -10.57
C ARG A 173 -8.78 -6.85 -9.36
N VAL A 174 -9.09 -5.57 -9.63
CA VAL A 174 -9.09 -4.50 -8.61
C VAL A 174 -10.29 -4.50 -7.65
N ARG A 175 -11.39 -5.17 -7.98
CA ARG A 175 -12.64 -5.09 -7.18
C ARG A 175 -12.46 -5.56 -5.74
N TYR A 176 -11.86 -6.74 -5.55
CA TYR A 176 -11.67 -7.30 -4.22
C TYR A 176 -10.68 -6.48 -3.39
N THR A 177 -9.59 -6.04 -3.99
CA THR A 177 -8.57 -5.22 -3.33
C THR A 177 -9.14 -3.90 -2.84
N THR A 178 -10.02 -3.27 -3.63
CA THR A 178 -10.75 -2.06 -3.25
C THR A 178 -11.66 -2.30 -2.05
N ILE A 179 -12.43 -3.40 -2.05
CA ILE A 179 -13.30 -3.77 -0.92
C ILE A 179 -12.48 -3.98 0.35
N VAL A 180 -11.38 -4.74 0.28
CA VAL A 180 -10.51 -5.00 1.45
C VAL A 180 -9.90 -3.69 1.97
N ASN A 181 -9.46 -2.77 1.10
CA ASN A 181 -8.94 -1.46 1.51
C ASN A 181 -10.00 -0.64 2.27
N ILE A 182 -11.23 -0.60 1.77
CA ILE A 182 -12.35 0.12 2.42
C ILE A 182 -12.68 -0.54 3.77
N LEU A 183 -12.82 -1.86 3.82
CA LEU A 183 -13.10 -2.59 5.06
C LEU A 183 -11.98 -2.41 6.09
N MET A 184 -10.73 -2.47 5.67
CA MET A 184 -9.57 -2.26 6.54
C MET A 184 -9.63 -0.88 7.23
N LEU A 185 -10.04 0.16 6.50
CA LEU A 185 -10.11 1.51 7.05
C LEU A 185 -11.40 1.74 7.86
N TRP A 186 -12.57 1.46 7.27
CA TRP A 186 -13.86 1.82 7.84
C TRP A 186 -14.41 0.80 8.84
N ALA A 187 -14.23 -0.49 8.60
CA ALA A 187 -14.74 -1.54 9.48
C ALA A 187 -13.75 -2.00 10.56
N VAL A 188 -12.45 -1.78 10.36
CA VAL A 188 -11.43 -2.23 11.32
C VAL A 188 -10.73 -1.05 11.98
N ARG A 189 -10.09 -0.16 11.22
CA ARG A 189 -9.24 0.90 11.78
C ARG A 189 -10.02 1.93 12.56
N ILE A 190 -11.10 2.48 11.98
CA ILE A 190 -11.91 3.51 12.65
C ILE A 190 -12.61 2.95 13.89
N PRO A 191 -13.30 1.79 13.85
CA PRO A 191 -13.87 1.22 15.07
C PRO A 191 -12.83 0.86 16.13
N SER A 192 -11.67 0.31 15.76
CA SER A 192 -10.60 0.04 16.73
C SER A 192 -10.06 1.32 17.36
N ALA A 193 -9.89 2.39 16.57
CA ALA A 193 -9.49 3.70 17.12
C ALA A 193 -10.54 4.25 18.09
N TYR A 194 -11.83 4.13 17.76
CA TYR A 194 -12.93 4.53 18.65
C TYR A 194 -12.93 3.72 19.95
N ILE A 195 -12.82 2.39 19.87
CA ILE A 195 -12.80 1.51 21.05
C ILE A 195 -11.61 1.84 21.95
N ILE A 196 -10.40 1.99 21.35
CA ILE A 196 -9.20 2.34 22.12
C ILE A 196 -9.37 3.71 22.79
N ASN A 197 -9.87 4.70 22.07
CA ASN A 197 -10.06 6.04 22.61
C ASN A 197 -11.17 6.13 23.68
N ARG A 198 -12.18 5.26 23.63
CA ARG A 198 -13.35 5.30 24.53
C ARG A 198 -13.17 4.46 25.78
N TYR A 199 -12.55 3.29 25.67
CA TYR A 199 -12.52 2.28 26.75
C TYR A 199 -11.12 2.05 27.32
N PHE A 200 -10.07 2.57 26.66
CA PHE A 200 -8.69 2.47 27.11
C PHE A 200 -8.05 3.86 27.17
N ASP A 201 -6.75 3.91 27.46
CA ASP A 201 -5.98 5.14 27.34
C ASP A 201 -5.87 5.56 25.87
N GLY A 202 -6.51 6.67 25.50
CA GLY A 202 -6.55 7.19 24.12
C GLY A 202 -5.18 7.48 23.53
N THR A 203 -4.13 7.62 24.36
CA THR A 203 -2.75 7.76 23.88
C THR A 203 -2.22 6.52 23.15
N TRP A 204 -2.94 5.39 23.25
CA TRP A 204 -2.67 4.16 22.49
C TRP A 204 -3.47 4.02 21.20
N VAL A 205 -4.16 5.06 20.75
CA VAL A 205 -4.97 5.04 19.51
C VAL A 205 -4.17 4.59 18.30
N MET A 206 -2.86 4.77 18.29
CA MET A 206 -1.96 4.28 17.24
C MET A 206 -2.01 2.75 17.03
N LEU A 207 -2.47 1.97 18.02
CA LEU A 207 -2.62 0.51 17.87
C LEU A 207 -3.70 0.11 16.84
N CYS A 208 -4.58 1.03 16.45
CA CYS A 208 -5.52 0.78 15.36
C CYS A 208 -4.82 0.44 14.02
N PHE A 209 -3.58 0.91 13.80
CA PHE A 209 -2.81 0.62 12.61
C PHE A 209 -2.33 -0.85 12.54
N PRO A 210 -1.59 -1.38 13.55
CA PRO A 210 -1.24 -2.80 13.58
C PRO A 210 -2.44 -3.73 13.41
N ILE A 211 -3.56 -3.44 14.10
CA ILE A 211 -4.79 -4.23 14.02
C ILE A 211 -5.31 -4.26 12.58
N SER A 212 -5.43 -3.08 11.95
CA SER A 212 -5.93 -2.99 10.58
C SER A 212 -4.97 -3.57 9.55
N PHE A 213 -3.66 -3.40 9.72
CA PHE A 213 -2.66 -3.96 8.80
C PHE A 213 -2.65 -5.49 8.85
N SER A 214 -2.75 -6.07 10.05
CA SER A 214 -2.87 -7.52 10.22
C SER A 214 -4.15 -8.05 9.55
N PHE A 215 -5.29 -7.39 9.77
CA PHE A 215 -6.53 -7.73 9.10
C PHE A 215 -6.38 -7.71 7.57
N GLY A 216 -5.84 -6.62 7.02
CA GLY A 216 -5.62 -6.48 5.58
C GLY A 216 -4.72 -7.58 5.01
N MET A 217 -3.62 -7.89 5.70
CA MET A 217 -2.71 -8.96 5.31
C MET A 217 -3.41 -10.32 5.29
N PHE A 218 -4.12 -10.69 6.37
CA PHE A 218 -4.82 -11.98 6.42
C PHE A 218 -5.97 -12.07 5.42
N ALA A 219 -6.71 -10.98 5.19
CA ALA A 219 -7.75 -10.92 4.17
C ALA A 219 -7.19 -11.18 2.76
N MET A 220 -6.03 -10.59 2.42
CA MET A 220 -5.41 -10.80 1.13
C MET A 220 -4.72 -12.15 0.98
N ILE A 221 -4.17 -12.71 2.06
CA ILE A 221 -3.71 -14.11 2.07
C ILE A 221 -4.90 -15.05 1.85
N GLY A 222 -6.03 -14.80 2.52
CA GLY A 222 -7.27 -15.55 2.28
C GLY A 222 -7.74 -15.46 0.82
N TYR A 223 -7.61 -14.29 0.18
CA TYR A 223 -7.89 -14.15 -1.24
C TYR A 223 -7.00 -15.07 -2.10
N TYR A 224 -5.71 -15.14 -1.83
CA TYR A 224 -4.80 -16.04 -2.56
C TYR A 224 -5.18 -17.52 -2.40
N LEU A 225 -5.62 -17.92 -1.20
CA LEU A 225 -5.93 -19.33 -0.91
C LEU A 225 -7.31 -19.74 -1.42
N PHE A 226 -8.31 -18.87 -1.33
CA PHE A 226 -9.71 -19.25 -1.51
C PHE A 226 -10.37 -18.67 -2.76
N SER A 227 -9.88 -17.56 -3.33
CA SER A 227 -10.54 -16.89 -4.44
C SER A 227 -10.52 -17.73 -5.73
N PRO A 228 -11.69 -18.03 -6.32
CA PRO A 228 -11.76 -18.71 -7.62
C PRO A 228 -11.04 -17.91 -8.72
N ALA A 229 -11.18 -16.58 -8.69
CA ALA A 229 -10.55 -15.69 -9.66
C ALA A 229 -9.00 -15.73 -9.61
N TRP A 230 -8.42 -15.92 -8.41
CA TRP A 230 -6.98 -16.08 -8.28
C TRP A 230 -6.53 -17.49 -8.67
N LYS A 231 -7.30 -18.51 -8.28
CA LYS A 231 -7.05 -19.91 -8.69
C LYS A 231 -7.06 -20.08 -10.21
N GLU A 232 -7.88 -19.32 -10.92
CA GLU A 232 -7.89 -19.29 -12.39
C GLU A 232 -6.53 -18.82 -12.94
N VAL A 233 -5.95 -17.74 -12.40
CA VAL A 233 -4.61 -17.26 -12.79
C VAL A 233 -3.56 -18.35 -12.56
N MET A 234 -3.65 -19.05 -11.43
CA MET A 234 -2.72 -20.15 -11.10
C MET A 234 -2.89 -21.36 -12.04
N ARG A 235 -4.11 -21.71 -12.42
CA ARG A 235 -4.39 -22.77 -13.40
C ARG A 235 -3.87 -22.45 -14.79
N LEU A 236 -3.96 -21.18 -15.21
CA LEU A 236 -3.37 -20.74 -16.48
C LEU A 236 -1.84 -20.92 -16.51
N ALA A 237 -1.19 -20.86 -15.37
CA ALA A 237 0.24 -21.16 -15.23
C ALA A 237 0.52 -22.67 -15.35
N GLU A 238 -0.38 -23.54 -14.91
CA GLU A 238 -0.20 -25.00 -14.95
C GLU A 238 -0.47 -25.61 -16.32
N ASN A 239 -1.38 -25.01 -17.09
CA ASN A 239 -1.84 -25.54 -18.38
C ASN A 239 -0.98 -25.12 -19.58
N LYS A 240 0.11 -24.36 -19.39
CA LYS A 240 1.01 -24.00 -20.47
C LYS A 240 1.94 -25.18 -20.77
N PRO A 241 2.07 -25.64 -22.04
CA PRO A 241 3.12 -26.58 -22.40
C PRO A 241 4.47 -25.97 -21.99
N GLN A 242 5.30 -26.72 -21.29
CA GLN A 242 6.67 -26.29 -21.02
C GLN A 242 7.36 -26.05 -22.37
N GLU A 243 7.57 -24.80 -22.71
CA GLU A 243 8.49 -24.45 -23.81
C GLU A 243 9.84 -25.03 -23.42
N GLY A 244 10.28 -26.06 -24.16
CA GLY A 244 11.56 -26.70 -23.94
C GLY A 244 12.71 -25.69 -23.96
N PRO A 245 13.89 -26.05 -23.43
CA PRO A 245 15.02 -25.13 -23.34
C PRO A 245 15.30 -24.52 -24.71
N ILE A 246 15.38 -23.19 -24.74
CA ILE A 246 15.78 -22.43 -25.93
C ILE A 246 17.14 -23.02 -26.35
N LYS A 247 17.16 -23.72 -27.47
CA LYS A 247 18.44 -24.12 -28.09
C LYS A 247 19.14 -22.82 -28.48
N GLU A 248 20.14 -22.45 -27.72
CA GLU A 248 21.12 -21.44 -28.15
C GLU A 248 21.81 -21.97 -29.41
N ASN A 249 21.55 -21.33 -30.54
CA ASN A 249 22.32 -21.45 -31.75
C ASN A 249 23.34 -20.33 -31.82
#